data_68db4f1df8ea90aae6176c5bfc13a330
#
_entry.id   68db4f1df8ea90aae6176c5bfc13a330
#
_cell.length_a   1.000
_cell.length_b   1.000
_cell.length_c   1.000
_cell.angle_alpha   90.00
_cell.angle_beta   90.00
_cell.angle_gamma   90.00
#
_symmetry.space_group_name_H-M   'P 1'
#
loop_
_entity.id
_entity.type
_entity.pdbx_description
1 polymer ?
#
loop_
_entity_poly.entity_id
_entity_poly.type
_entity_poly.pdbx_seq_one_letter_code
_entity_poly.pdbx_strand_id
1 'polypeptide(L)'
;MRAPVGLAGAAWLDASRPVPDIRTSLPGPRAHAIYQRDQRITSPSLPRAYPLMPQRGSGAVIEDADGNLFLDFNAGIAVNATGHCHPRVVASIQSQAADLLHYSASDFYLPVYSQMCEALAATAPMSGPVRVFLTNSGAEAVEGALKLVRYATGRPNVISFHGAFHGRTYGAVTLTAS
;
A
#
# COMPACT_ATOMS: atom_id res chain seq x y z
N MET A 1 9.87 0.29 -31.22
CA MET A 1 9.75 -0.28 -29.87
C MET A 1 9.52 0.89 -28.91
N ARG A 2 8.35 1.04 -28.30
CA ARG A 2 8.11 2.11 -27.30
C ARG A 2 8.84 1.72 -26.03
N ALA A 3 9.61 2.65 -25.45
CA ALA A 3 10.22 2.47 -24.14
C ALA A 3 9.15 2.05 -23.11
N PRO A 4 9.45 1.14 -22.17
CA PRO A 4 8.50 0.74 -21.15
C PRO A 4 8.06 1.96 -20.33
N VAL A 5 6.75 2.15 -20.24
CA VAL A 5 6.12 3.21 -19.45
C VAL A 5 6.53 3.00 -17.99
N GLY A 6 7.36 3.89 -17.44
CA GLY A 6 7.71 3.86 -16.01
C GLY A 6 9.17 4.13 -15.65
N LEU A 7 10.10 4.09 -16.60
CA LEU A 7 11.51 4.39 -16.32
C LEU A 7 11.90 5.87 -16.61
N ALA A 8 11.06 6.59 -17.32
CA ALA A 8 11.31 8.01 -17.63
C ALA A 8 10.99 8.87 -16.40
N GLY A 9 12.01 9.24 -15.61
CA GLY A 9 11.85 10.21 -14.53
C GLY A 9 12.65 9.95 -13.25
N ALA A 10 13.21 8.78 -13.06
CA ALA A 10 14.04 8.51 -11.88
C ALA A 10 15.52 8.78 -12.22
N ALA A 11 16.00 9.98 -11.91
CA ALA A 11 17.39 10.38 -12.17
C ALA A 11 18.45 9.48 -11.49
N TRP A 12 18.04 8.67 -10.51
CA TRP A 12 18.91 7.72 -9.80
C TRP A 12 19.03 6.37 -10.50
N LEU A 13 18.08 6.02 -11.37
CA LEU A 13 18.06 4.74 -12.08
C LEU A 13 18.75 4.90 -13.43
N ASP A 14 19.96 4.37 -13.53
CA ASP A 14 20.68 4.27 -14.79
C ASP A 14 19.97 3.25 -15.70
N ALA A 15 19.41 3.74 -16.80
CA ALA A 15 18.68 2.91 -17.77
C ALA A 15 19.57 1.86 -18.47
N SER A 16 20.89 1.98 -18.38
CA SER A 16 21.85 1.01 -18.95
C SER A 16 22.09 -0.19 -18.02
N ARG A 17 21.72 -0.07 -16.72
CA ARG A 17 21.87 -1.17 -15.77
C ARG A 17 20.84 -2.27 -16.04
N PRO A 18 21.27 -3.55 -16.07
CA PRO A 18 20.33 -4.67 -16.11
C PRO A 18 19.49 -4.70 -14.83
N VAL A 19 18.28 -5.25 -14.92
CA VAL A 19 17.44 -5.50 -13.73
C VAL A 19 16.95 -6.95 -13.82
N PRO A 20 17.20 -7.78 -12.79
CA PRO A 20 17.87 -7.49 -11.52
C PRO A 20 19.38 -7.26 -11.67
N ASP A 21 19.97 -6.47 -10.74
CA ASP A 21 21.41 -6.25 -10.64
C ASP A 21 21.86 -6.31 -9.17
N ILE A 22 22.31 -7.48 -8.74
CA ILE A 22 22.75 -7.75 -7.35
C ILE A 22 24.26 -7.63 -7.25
N ARG A 23 24.74 -6.65 -6.51
CA ARG A 23 26.17 -6.27 -6.41
C ARG A 23 26.81 -6.62 -5.08
N THR A 24 25.99 -6.95 -4.08
CA THR A 24 26.48 -7.32 -2.72
C THR A 24 25.89 -8.66 -2.30
N SER A 25 26.37 -9.20 -1.18
CA SER A 25 25.62 -10.23 -0.45
C SER A 25 24.25 -9.70 -0.03
N LEU A 26 23.28 -10.58 0.24
CA LEU A 26 21.95 -10.20 0.72
C LEU A 26 21.73 -10.76 2.14
N PRO A 27 21.46 -9.90 3.13
CA PRO A 27 21.50 -8.44 3.07
C PRO A 27 22.92 -7.89 2.90
N GLY A 28 23.04 -6.76 2.19
CA GLY A 28 24.32 -6.03 2.11
C GLY A 28 24.66 -5.33 3.42
N PRO A 29 25.85 -4.73 3.54
CA PRO A 29 26.33 -4.18 4.82
C PRO A 29 25.46 -3.06 5.40
N ARG A 30 24.91 -2.17 4.55
CA ARG A 30 24.00 -1.12 5.00
C ARG A 30 22.65 -1.68 5.40
N ALA A 31 22.10 -2.60 4.61
CA ALA A 31 20.86 -3.30 4.92
C ALA A 31 20.99 -4.09 6.23
N HIS A 32 22.13 -4.75 6.47
CA HIS A 32 22.40 -5.47 7.71
C HIS A 32 22.40 -4.52 8.92
N ALA A 33 23.03 -3.35 8.83
CA ALA A 33 23.04 -2.36 9.91
C ALA A 33 21.63 -1.84 10.24
N ILE A 34 20.79 -1.62 9.21
CA ILE A 34 19.40 -1.23 9.40
C ILE A 34 18.62 -2.37 10.07
N TYR A 35 18.80 -3.61 9.63
CA TYR A 35 18.18 -4.79 10.22
C TYR A 35 18.51 -4.90 11.71
N GLN A 36 19.79 -4.82 12.08
CA GLN A 36 20.22 -4.86 13.48
C GLN A 36 19.61 -3.76 14.34
N ARG A 37 19.49 -2.54 13.80
CA ARG A 37 18.83 -1.44 14.50
C ARG A 37 17.34 -1.70 14.67
N ASP A 38 16.65 -2.17 13.64
CA ASP A 38 15.22 -2.49 13.66
C ASP A 38 14.92 -3.57 14.72
N GLN A 39 15.71 -4.63 14.77
CA GLN A 39 15.55 -5.72 15.75
C GLN A 39 15.62 -5.25 17.21
N ARG A 40 16.32 -4.14 17.49
CA ARG A 40 16.44 -3.61 18.85
C ARG A 40 15.27 -2.73 19.30
N ILE A 41 14.57 -2.11 18.33
CA ILE A 41 13.59 -1.04 18.63
C ILE A 41 12.18 -1.34 18.13
N THR A 42 12.03 -2.22 17.15
CA THR A 42 10.72 -2.55 16.57
C THR A 42 10.11 -3.74 17.33
N SER A 43 8.82 -3.68 17.57
CA SER A 43 8.08 -4.78 18.20
C SER A 43 8.21 -6.07 17.39
N PRO A 44 8.49 -7.22 18.02
CA PRO A 44 8.53 -8.51 17.35
C PRO A 44 7.17 -8.99 16.85
N SER A 45 6.09 -8.32 17.22
CA SER A 45 4.75 -8.58 16.69
C SER A 45 4.58 -8.18 15.22
N LEU A 46 5.55 -7.48 14.62
CA LEU A 46 5.59 -7.15 13.20
C LEU A 46 6.65 -8.01 12.49
N PRO A 47 6.33 -9.24 12.07
CA PRO A 47 7.29 -10.10 11.36
C PRO A 47 7.61 -9.54 9.98
N ARG A 48 8.89 -9.67 9.55
CA ARG A 48 9.36 -9.39 8.20
C ARG A 48 9.67 -10.71 7.51
N ALA A 49 9.32 -10.85 6.22
CA ALA A 49 9.56 -12.07 5.47
C ALA A 49 11.06 -12.35 5.25
N TYR A 50 11.82 -11.29 4.97
CA TYR A 50 13.28 -11.35 4.79
C TYR A 50 13.89 -9.94 4.87
N PRO A 51 15.21 -9.82 5.08
CA PRO A 51 15.87 -8.54 5.34
C PRO A 51 16.16 -7.74 4.05
N LEU A 52 15.15 -7.42 3.27
CA LEU A 52 15.22 -6.44 2.18
C LEU A 52 15.00 -5.04 2.76
N MET A 53 15.82 -4.08 2.37
CA MET A 53 15.75 -2.69 2.80
C MET A 53 15.50 -1.78 1.60
N PRO A 54 14.27 -1.70 1.05
CA PRO A 54 13.96 -0.83 -0.06
C PRO A 54 14.25 0.63 0.30
N GLN A 55 15.00 1.32 -0.53
CA GLN A 55 15.35 2.73 -0.34
C GLN A 55 14.64 3.65 -1.34
N ARG A 56 14.52 3.21 -2.57
CA ARG A 56 13.81 3.95 -3.64
C ARG A 56 13.24 2.97 -4.67
N GLY A 57 12.26 3.46 -5.43
CA GLY A 57 11.61 2.67 -6.45
C GLY A 57 11.18 3.51 -7.64
N SER A 58 11.11 2.89 -8.83
CA SER A 58 10.59 3.49 -10.04
C SER A 58 9.93 2.42 -10.91
N GLY A 59 8.67 2.59 -11.25
CA GLY A 59 7.91 1.56 -11.97
C GLY A 59 7.92 0.23 -11.21
N ALA A 60 8.43 -0.82 -11.83
CA ALA A 60 8.56 -2.14 -11.21
C ALA A 60 9.98 -2.44 -10.68
N VAL A 61 10.81 -1.40 -10.46
CA VAL A 61 12.18 -1.57 -9.98
C VAL A 61 12.32 -0.99 -8.59
N ILE A 62 12.93 -1.76 -7.69
CA ILE A 62 13.33 -1.34 -6.34
C ILE A 62 14.85 -1.33 -6.26
N GLU A 63 15.41 -0.30 -5.65
CA GLU A 63 16.80 -0.25 -5.20
C GLU A 63 16.85 -0.39 -3.69
N ASP A 64 17.70 -1.28 -3.19
CA ASP A 64 17.91 -1.43 -1.75
C ASP A 64 18.95 -0.43 -1.21
N ALA A 65 19.17 -0.45 0.09
CA ALA A 65 20.10 0.44 0.79
C ALA A 65 21.57 0.27 0.34
N ASP A 66 21.92 -0.84 -0.28
CA ASP A 66 23.25 -1.18 -0.77
C ASP A 66 23.42 -0.99 -2.29
N GLY A 67 22.37 -0.50 -2.98
CA GLY A 67 22.37 -0.22 -4.40
C GLY A 67 22.10 -1.43 -5.30
N ASN A 68 21.63 -2.54 -4.74
CA ASN A 68 21.13 -3.67 -5.53
C ASN A 68 19.78 -3.32 -6.16
N LEU A 69 19.57 -3.74 -7.40
CA LEU A 69 18.31 -3.56 -8.11
C LEU A 69 17.52 -4.87 -8.17
N PHE A 70 16.24 -4.77 -7.87
CA PHE A 70 15.30 -5.88 -7.89
C PHE A 70 14.11 -5.57 -8.79
N LEU A 71 13.54 -6.61 -9.40
CA LEU A 71 12.18 -6.53 -9.95
C LEU A 71 11.18 -6.73 -8.82
N ASP A 72 10.26 -5.79 -8.67
CA ASP A 72 9.22 -5.85 -7.67
C ASP A 72 7.95 -6.52 -8.22
N PHE A 73 7.78 -7.81 -7.91
CA PHE A 73 6.55 -8.55 -8.15
C PHE A 73 5.57 -8.53 -6.96
N ASN A 74 5.96 -7.89 -5.86
CA ASN A 74 5.13 -7.77 -4.66
C ASN A 74 4.24 -6.52 -4.71
N ALA A 75 4.71 -5.44 -5.33
CA ALA A 75 4.03 -4.15 -5.43
C ALA A 75 3.51 -3.61 -4.08
N GLY A 76 4.24 -3.86 -2.97
CA GLY A 76 3.81 -3.48 -1.62
C GLY A 76 2.56 -4.23 -1.15
N ILE A 77 2.49 -5.53 -1.43
CA ILE A 77 1.33 -6.42 -1.25
C ILE A 77 0.16 -5.95 -2.12
N ALA A 78 0.44 -5.81 -3.42
CA ALA A 78 -0.48 -5.42 -4.49
C ALA A 78 -1.10 -4.01 -4.36
N VAL A 79 -0.46 -3.10 -3.63
CA VAL A 79 -0.94 -1.72 -3.43
C VAL A 79 -0.50 -0.78 -4.56
N ASN A 80 0.75 -0.90 -5.03
CA ASN A 80 1.35 -0.01 -6.02
C ASN A 80 0.97 -0.39 -7.47
N ALA A 81 -0.31 -0.45 -7.78
CA ALA A 81 -0.80 -0.86 -9.10
C ALA A 81 -0.32 0.04 -10.27
N THR A 82 0.06 1.29 -10.00
CA THR A 82 0.62 2.23 -10.99
C THR A 82 2.14 2.13 -11.12
N GLY A 83 2.79 1.30 -10.31
CA GLY A 83 4.25 1.27 -10.12
C GLY A 83 4.74 2.33 -9.14
N HIS A 84 5.99 2.14 -8.67
CA HIS A 84 6.62 3.04 -7.73
C HIS A 84 6.84 4.43 -8.33
N CYS A 85 6.54 5.46 -7.56
CA CYS A 85 6.76 6.87 -7.88
C CYS A 85 6.19 7.28 -9.25
N HIS A 86 4.97 6.80 -9.59
CA HIS A 86 4.32 7.22 -10.82
C HIS A 86 4.19 8.74 -10.88
N PRO A 87 4.69 9.42 -11.95
CA PRO A 87 4.87 10.88 -11.94
C PRO A 87 3.56 11.66 -11.71
N ARG A 88 2.43 11.20 -12.27
CA ARG A 88 1.13 11.84 -12.05
C ARG A 88 0.64 11.70 -10.60
N VAL A 89 0.90 10.55 -9.97
CA VAL A 89 0.54 10.33 -8.56
C VAL A 89 1.39 11.20 -7.65
N VAL A 90 2.71 11.23 -7.89
CA VAL A 90 3.64 12.09 -7.12
C VAL A 90 3.25 13.56 -7.25
N ALA A 91 2.99 14.05 -8.47
CA ALA A 91 2.57 15.44 -8.69
C ALA A 91 1.26 15.79 -7.98
N SER A 92 0.28 14.91 -8.00
CA SER A 92 -0.99 15.11 -7.28
C SER A 92 -0.79 15.18 -5.76
N ILE A 93 0.07 14.31 -5.20
CA ILE A 93 0.39 14.33 -3.76
C ILE A 93 1.10 15.63 -3.39
N GLN A 94 2.10 16.05 -4.18
CA GLN A 94 2.84 17.29 -3.94
C GLN A 94 1.94 18.53 -3.99
N SER A 95 1.06 18.60 -4.98
CA SER A 95 0.10 19.70 -5.11
C SER A 95 -0.84 19.76 -3.91
N GLN A 96 -1.49 18.64 -3.57
CA GLN A 96 -2.40 18.59 -2.44
C GLN A 96 -1.70 18.87 -1.10
N ALA A 97 -0.47 18.39 -0.93
CA ALA A 97 0.30 18.64 0.29
C ALA A 97 0.68 20.12 0.48
N ALA A 98 0.85 20.86 -0.62
CA ALA A 98 1.09 22.30 -0.57
C ALA A 98 -0.17 23.11 -0.23
N ASP A 99 -1.36 22.61 -0.59
CA ASP A 99 -2.62 23.30 -0.34
C ASP A 99 -3.21 22.96 1.03
N LEU A 100 -3.34 21.67 1.35
CA LEU A 100 -3.94 21.21 2.61
C LEU A 100 -3.51 19.77 2.90
N LEU A 101 -2.73 19.57 3.98
CA LEU A 101 -2.27 18.24 4.41
C LEU A 101 -3.37 17.43 5.10
N HIS A 102 -4.11 18.06 6.00
CA HIS A 102 -5.13 17.39 6.81
C HIS A 102 -6.20 18.35 7.28
N TYR A 103 -7.44 17.87 7.31
CA TYR A 103 -8.54 18.46 8.04
C TYR A 103 -9.54 17.36 8.45
N SER A 104 -10.38 17.60 9.45
CA SER A 104 -11.32 16.61 9.96
C SER A 104 -12.50 16.41 9.00
N ALA A 105 -12.48 15.30 8.25
CA ALA A 105 -13.59 14.92 7.37
C ALA A 105 -14.83 14.42 8.12
N SER A 106 -14.71 14.10 9.42
CA SER A 106 -15.85 13.75 10.26
C SER A 106 -16.67 14.97 10.67
N ASP A 107 -16.06 16.14 10.73
CA ASP A 107 -16.70 17.38 11.17
C ASP A 107 -16.99 18.35 10.02
N PHE A 108 -16.26 18.24 8.92
CA PHE A 108 -16.32 19.18 7.81
C PHE A 108 -16.33 18.49 6.46
N TYR A 109 -16.84 19.16 5.43
CA TYR A 109 -16.86 18.65 4.07
C TYR A 109 -15.57 19.01 3.33
N LEU A 110 -14.91 18.00 2.76
CA LEU A 110 -13.69 18.16 1.98
C LEU A 110 -13.97 17.85 0.51
N PRO A 111 -13.71 18.79 -0.43
CA PRO A 111 -13.95 18.56 -1.85
C PRO A 111 -13.27 17.30 -2.38
N VAL A 112 -11.98 17.07 -2.04
CA VAL A 112 -11.22 15.91 -2.49
C VAL A 112 -11.80 14.59 -1.96
N TYR A 113 -12.38 14.58 -0.77
CA TYR A 113 -13.07 13.42 -0.20
C TYR A 113 -14.30 13.04 -1.02
N SER A 114 -15.14 14.04 -1.34
CA SER A 114 -16.35 13.84 -2.15
C SER A 114 -16.01 13.36 -3.56
N GLN A 115 -15.01 13.97 -4.20
CA GLN A 115 -14.54 13.57 -5.54
C GLN A 115 -14.03 12.12 -5.55
N MET A 116 -13.31 11.70 -4.51
CA MET A 116 -12.86 10.31 -4.40
C MET A 116 -14.04 9.34 -4.21
N CYS A 117 -15.02 9.70 -3.38
CA CYS A 117 -16.24 8.91 -3.21
C CYS A 117 -17.04 8.77 -4.49
N GLU A 118 -17.19 9.84 -5.28
CA GLU A 118 -17.84 9.82 -6.58
C GLU A 118 -17.12 8.90 -7.56
N ALA A 119 -15.79 9.01 -7.66
CA ALA A 119 -14.99 8.17 -8.53
C ALA A 119 -15.09 6.68 -8.16
N LEU A 120 -15.07 6.33 -6.87
CA LEU A 120 -15.24 4.96 -6.40
C LEU A 120 -16.65 4.44 -6.65
N ALA A 121 -17.68 5.24 -6.38
CA ALA A 121 -19.06 4.87 -6.63
C ALA A 121 -19.33 4.56 -8.11
N ALA A 122 -18.70 5.32 -9.03
CA ALA A 122 -18.81 5.09 -10.47
C ALA A 122 -18.19 3.78 -10.95
N THR A 123 -17.24 3.19 -10.19
CA THR A 123 -16.58 1.92 -10.51
C THR A 123 -17.23 0.72 -9.81
N ALA A 124 -18.15 0.95 -8.89
CA ALA A 124 -18.74 -0.12 -8.10
C ALA A 124 -19.64 -1.02 -8.95
N PRO A 125 -19.48 -2.36 -8.92
CA PRO A 125 -20.27 -3.30 -9.70
C PRO A 125 -21.64 -3.59 -9.03
N MET A 126 -22.34 -2.54 -8.63
CA MET A 126 -23.64 -2.60 -7.95
C MET A 126 -24.69 -1.79 -8.71
N SER A 127 -25.93 -2.25 -8.69
CA SER A 127 -27.07 -1.52 -9.22
C SER A 127 -27.69 -0.62 -8.13
N GLY A 128 -28.17 0.56 -8.55
CA GLY A 128 -28.81 1.54 -7.67
C GLY A 128 -27.83 2.51 -6.98
N PRO A 129 -28.30 3.29 -6.00
CA PRO A 129 -27.49 4.28 -5.33
C PRO A 129 -26.35 3.67 -4.54
N VAL A 130 -25.12 4.06 -4.83
CA VAL A 130 -23.91 3.60 -4.12
C VAL A 130 -23.49 4.66 -3.10
N ARG A 131 -23.11 4.21 -1.92
CA ARG A 131 -22.50 5.03 -0.87
C ARG A 131 -21.11 4.50 -0.57
N VAL A 132 -20.15 5.40 -0.39
CA VAL A 132 -18.75 5.07 -0.11
C VAL A 132 -18.40 5.52 1.30
N PHE A 133 -17.73 4.65 2.03
CA PHE A 133 -17.17 4.92 3.36
C PHE A 133 -15.65 4.70 3.29
N LEU A 134 -14.88 5.78 3.34
CA LEU A 134 -13.42 5.72 3.31
C LEU A 134 -12.86 5.48 4.72
N THR A 135 -11.80 4.69 4.78
CA THR A 135 -11.08 4.35 6.01
C THR A 135 -9.57 4.45 5.80
N ASN A 136 -8.77 4.38 6.87
CA ASN A 136 -7.33 4.52 6.79
C ASN A 136 -6.61 3.20 6.44
N SER A 137 -7.30 2.07 6.50
CA SER A 137 -6.71 0.76 6.22
C SER A 137 -7.74 -0.27 5.78
N GLY A 138 -7.27 -1.35 5.13
CA GLY A 138 -8.12 -2.50 4.81
C GLY A 138 -8.74 -3.15 6.05
N ALA A 139 -8.00 -3.21 7.17
CA ALA A 139 -8.55 -3.73 8.43
C ALA A 139 -9.73 -2.90 8.93
N GLU A 140 -9.65 -1.56 8.89
CA GLU A 140 -10.76 -0.68 9.25
C GLU A 140 -11.95 -0.82 8.29
N ALA A 141 -11.69 -1.03 6.99
CA ALA A 141 -12.75 -1.30 6.03
C ALA A 141 -13.50 -2.60 6.36
N VAL A 142 -12.77 -3.65 6.77
CA VAL A 142 -13.36 -4.92 7.24
C VAL A 142 -14.17 -4.69 8.52
N GLU A 143 -13.66 -3.93 9.49
CA GLU A 143 -14.41 -3.56 10.71
C GLU A 143 -15.70 -2.82 10.37
N GLY A 144 -15.64 -1.86 9.45
CA GLY A 144 -16.81 -1.15 8.95
C GLY A 144 -17.83 -2.09 8.30
N ALA A 145 -17.36 -3.01 7.45
CA ALA A 145 -18.20 -4.02 6.82
C ALA A 145 -18.87 -4.96 7.84
N LEU A 146 -18.13 -5.44 8.85
CA LEU A 146 -18.67 -6.29 9.93
C LEU A 146 -19.80 -5.59 10.70
N LYS A 147 -19.59 -4.30 11.03
CA LYS A 147 -20.63 -3.50 11.68
C LYS A 147 -21.86 -3.36 10.80
N LEU A 148 -21.63 -3.01 9.52
CA LEU A 148 -22.72 -2.77 8.57
C LEU A 148 -23.55 -4.03 8.31
N VAL A 149 -22.94 -5.16 8.04
CA VAL A 149 -23.67 -6.41 7.73
C VAL A 149 -24.45 -6.92 8.93
N ARG A 150 -23.89 -6.82 10.15
CA ARG A 150 -24.61 -7.21 11.36
C ARG A 150 -25.80 -6.29 11.64
N TYR A 151 -25.63 -4.99 11.48
CA TYR A 151 -26.71 -4.01 11.64
C TYR A 151 -27.82 -4.22 10.62
N ALA A 152 -27.46 -4.39 9.34
CA ALA A 152 -28.44 -4.50 8.26
C ALA A 152 -29.21 -5.83 8.25
N THR A 153 -28.55 -6.92 8.70
CA THR A 153 -29.16 -8.27 8.63
C THR A 153 -29.67 -8.80 9.97
N GLY A 154 -29.23 -8.24 11.09
CA GLY A 154 -29.47 -8.80 12.43
C GLY A 154 -28.75 -10.11 12.71
N ARG A 155 -27.90 -10.61 11.78
CA ARG A 155 -27.22 -11.90 11.90
C ARG A 155 -25.90 -11.74 12.66
N PRO A 156 -25.64 -12.54 13.72
CA PRO A 156 -24.42 -12.41 14.52
C PRO A 156 -23.20 -13.09 13.87
N ASN A 157 -23.42 -14.14 13.08
CA ASN A 157 -22.35 -14.98 12.55
C ASN A 157 -21.86 -14.49 11.19
N VAL A 158 -20.56 -14.63 10.96
CA VAL A 158 -19.88 -14.33 9.69
C VAL A 158 -19.07 -15.56 9.28
N ILE A 159 -19.10 -15.89 8.01
CA ILE A 159 -18.30 -16.99 7.43
C ILE A 159 -17.04 -16.38 6.84
N SER A 160 -15.89 -16.97 7.18
CA SER A 160 -14.60 -16.65 6.56
C SER A 160 -13.95 -17.93 6.05
N PHE A 161 -12.95 -17.81 5.17
CA PHE A 161 -12.29 -18.95 4.55
C PHE A 161 -10.92 -19.21 5.18
N HIS A 162 -10.50 -20.47 5.24
CA HIS A 162 -9.13 -20.83 5.61
C HIS A 162 -8.11 -20.17 4.67
N GLY A 163 -7.02 -19.67 5.23
CA GLY A 163 -5.99 -18.95 4.47
C GLY A 163 -6.36 -17.50 4.12
N ALA A 164 -7.54 -17.02 4.53
CA ALA A 164 -7.91 -15.62 4.31
C ALA A 164 -7.16 -14.67 5.26
N PHE A 165 -6.80 -13.49 4.76
CA PHE A 165 -6.27 -12.40 5.57
C PHE A 165 -7.19 -11.19 5.47
N HIS A 166 -7.78 -10.78 6.59
CA HIS A 166 -8.71 -9.66 6.67
C HIS A 166 -8.19 -8.49 7.53
N GLY A 167 -7.08 -8.67 8.24
CA GLY A 167 -6.47 -7.64 9.07
C GLY A 167 -6.10 -8.14 10.45
N ARG A 168 -5.53 -7.24 11.25
CA ARG A 168 -5.01 -7.51 12.60
C ARG A 168 -5.67 -6.66 13.69
N THR A 169 -6.70 -5.91 13.37
CA THR A 169 -7.59 -5.28 14.37
C THR A 169 -8.46 -6.34 15.01
N TYR A 170 -9.09 -6.02 16.13
CA TYR A 170 -9.76 -7.02 16.96
C TYR A 170 -10.88 -7.79 16.24
N GLY A 171 -11.75 -7.10 15.48
CA GLY A 171 -12.79 -7.76 14.68
C GLY A 171 -12.22 -8.43 13.42
N ALA A 172 -11.34 -7.75 12.70
CA ALA A 172 -10.75 -8.29 11.47
C ALA A 172 -9.90 -9.54 11.71
N VAL A 173 -9.18 -9.64 12.84
CA VAL A 173 -8.37 -10.81 13.17
C VAL A 173 -9.22 -12.07 13.40
N THR A 174 -10.46 -11.93 13.85
CA THR A 174 -11.37 -13.07 14.03
C THR A 174 -11.75 -13.76 12.71
N LEU A 175 -11.58 -13.08 11.59
CA LEU A 175 -11.82 -13.58 10.24
C LEU A 175 -10.52 -14.00 9.52
N THR A 176 -9.37 -13.71 10.11
CA THR A 176 -8.05 -14.03 9.55
C THR A 176 -7.67 -15.44 9.97
N ALA A 177 -7.30 -16.29 8.99
CA ALA A 177 -6.92 -17.68 9.19
C ALA A 177 -5.64 -18.03 8.40
N SER A 178 -4.73 -17.05 8.24
CA SER A 178 -3.44 -17.19 7.55
C SER A 178 -2.29 -17.30 8.56
#